data_879aad658e4d67ac2031b8a3a3edc76e
#
_entry.id   879aad658e4d67ac2031b8a3a3edc76e
#
_cell.length_a   1.000
_cell.length_b   1.000
_cell.length_c   1.000
_cell.angle_alpha   90.00
_cell.angle_beta   90.00
_cell.angle_gamma   90.00
#
_symmetry.space_group_name_H-M   'P 1'
#
loop_
_entity.id
_entity.type
_entity.pdbx_description
1 polymer ?
#
loop_
_entity_poly.entity_id
_entity_poly.type
_entity_poly.pdbx_seq_one_letter_code
_entity_poly.pdbx_strand_id
1 'polypeptide(L)'
;WLVPAYSAATAPVGALFALMTKVGVYTILRLWTLLFSSEAGASALFGSLWLIGGGMVTMAFGAVGMLGSQRLTHLAGFAAILSSGTLLAAAGFGQNLLTAGLLYYLPSSTLAVSALFLTADLIDRWRNDGASYAPFERSDNAPFLNAELVPTEGLNLDEDEEVLIGRVIPAAAALLGLAFIVCTLVITGLPPLSGFVGKFAMLSALLNPLGLTASAGTQPGAPGWTLFVLMIATGLLALIALSRAGIRHFWSTHVGVAPQLRVLEGLPIAALLALCITLTLLAGPV
;
A
#
# COMPACT_ATOMS: atom_id res chain seq x y z
N TRP A 1 -16.12 -6.76 -4.84
CA TRP A 1 -15.70 -7.59 -5.97
C TRP A 1 -14.24 -7.34 -6.39
N LEU A 2 -13.75 -6.09 -6.32
CA LEU A 2 -12.43 -5.69 -6.81
C LEU A 2 -11.30 -6.39 -6.05
N VAL A 3 -11.30 -6.35 -4.72
CA VAL A 3 -10.24 -6.94 -3.89
C VAL A 3 -10.14 -8.46 -4.05
N PRO A 4 -11.24 -9.24 -4.00
CA PRO A 4 -11.20 -10.67 -4.30
C PRO A 4 -10.68 -10.97 -5.71
N ALA A 5 -11.06 -10.20 -6.73
CA ALA A 5 -10.58 -10.38 -8.09
C ALA A 5 -9.06 -10.13 -8.19
N TYR A 6 -8.55 -9.09 -7.55
CA TYR A 6 -7.12 -8.78 -7.54
C TYR A 6 -6.30 -9.83 -6.80
N SER A 7 -6.83 -10.36 -5.71
CA SER A 7 -6.14 -11.38 -4.90
C SER A 7 -6.18 -12.78 -5.49
N ALA A 8 -7.14 -13.06 -6.39
CA ALA A 8 -7.21 -14.31 -7.13
C ALA A 8 -6.34 -14.31 -8.39
N ALA A 9 -5.93 -13.13 -8.87
CA ALA A 9 -5.06 -12.99 -10.02
C ALA A 9 -3.61 -13.30 -9.64
N THR A 10 -2.80 -13.69 -10.64
CA THR A 10 -1.35 -13.77 -10.45
C THR A 10 -0.78 -12.38 -10.16
N ALA A 11 0.33 -12.29 -9.42
CA ALA A 11 0.88 -11.00 -8.97
C ALA A 11 1.14 -9.99 -10.11
N PRO A 12 1.70 -10.36 -11.27
CA PRO A 12 1.85 -9.44 -12.39
C PRO A 12 0.51 -8.92 -12.91
N VAL A 13 -0.52 -9.79 -12.95
CA VAL A 13 -1.87 -9.40 -13.38
C VAL A 13 -2.54 -8.49 -12.34
N GLY A 14 -2.35 -8.76 -11.05
CA GLY A 14 -2.81 -7.88 -9.97
C GLY A 14 -2.18 -6.48 -10.05
N ALA A 15 -0.89 -6.41 -10.35
CA ALA A 15 -0.19 -5.15 -10.59
C ALA A 15 -0.72 -4.38 -11.81
N LEU A 16 -1.02 -5.10 -12.92
CA LEU A 16 -1.67 -4.52 -14.10
C LEU A 16 -3.08 -4.02 -13.80
N PHE A 17 -3.86 -4.73 -13.00
CA PHE A 17 -5.19 -4.28 -12.59
C PHE A 17 -5.13 -2.99 -11.75
N ALA A 18 -4.12 -2.86 -10.88
CA ALA A 18 -3.90 -1.61 -10.15
C ALA A 18 -3.63 -0.44 -11.11
N LEU A 19 -2.83 -0.66 -12.15
CA LEU A 19 -2.60 0.34 -13.20
C LEU A 19 -3.89 0.68 -13.96
N MET A 20 -4.67 -0.33 -14.38
CA MET A 20 -5.94 -0.11 -15.11
C MET A 20 -6.93 0.71 -14.28
N THR A 21 -7.03 0.47 -12.98
CA THR A 21 -7.86 1.26 -12.07
C THR A 21 -7.45 2.74 -12.09
N LYS A 22 -6.14 3.02 -12.09
CA LYS A 22 -5.62 4.39 -12.14
C LYS A 22 -5.83 5.07 -13.49
N VAL A 23 -5.72 4.32 -14.59
CA VAL A 23 -6.10 4.81 -15.92
C VAL A 23 -7.57 5.22 -15.94
N GLY A 24 -8.45 4.40 -15.33
CA GLY A 24 -9.88 4.76 -15.18
C GLY A 24 -10.09 6.06 -14.40
N VAL A 25 -9.39 6.23 -13.27
CA VAL A 25 -9.46 7.48 -12.49
C VAL A 25 -8.94 8.67 -13.30
N TYR A 26 -7.82 8.51 -14.02
CA TYR A 26 -7.27 9.55 -14.88
C TYR A 26 -8.25 9.93 -16.01
N THR A 27 -8.91 8.95 -16.61
CA THR A 27 -9.92 9.20 -17.65
C THR A 27 -11.09 10.02 -17.10
N ILE A 28 -11.60 9.66 -15.92
CA ILE A 28 -12.65 10.44 -15.24
C ILE A 28 -12.17 11.87 -14.98
N LEU A 29 -10.97 12.02 -14.42
CA LEU A 29 -10.38 13.33 -14.17
C LEU A 29 -10.30 14.16 -15.46
N ARG A 30 -9.77 13.57 -16.53
CA ARG A 30 -9.56 14.27 -17.80
C ARG A 30 -10.86 14.69 -18.46
N LEU A 31 -11.84 13.79 -18.52
CA LEU A 31 -13.15 14.09 -19.08
C LEU A 31 -13.88 15.14 -18.23
N TRP A 32 -13.84 14.99 -16.91
CA TRP A 32 -14.51 15.92 -16.00
C TRP A 32 -13.91 17.33 -16.09
N THR A 33 -12.59 17.47 -16.13
CA THR A 33 -11.92 18.76 -16.28
C THR A 33 -12.14 19.41 -17.65
N LEU A 34 -12.35 18.63 -18.71
CA LEU A 34 -12.64 19.14 -20.04
C LEU A 34 -14.10 19.60 -20.19
N LEU A 35 -15.06 18.86 -19.62
CA LEU A 35 -16.49 19.12 -19.81
C LEU A 35 -17.05 20.08 -18.77
N PHE A 36 -16.54 20.05 -17.54
CA PHE A 36 -17.10 20.76 -16.38
C PHE A 36 -16.05 21.66 -15.69
N SER A 37 -15.15 22.26 -16.46
CA SER A 37 -14.19 23.23 -15.93
C SER A 37 -14.90 24.41 -15.24
N SER A 38 -14.18 25.18 -14.46
CA SER A 38 -14.69 26.42 -13.83
C SER A 38 -15.23 27.43 -14.84
N GLU A 39 -14.84 27.33 -16.11
CA GLU A 39 -15.25 28.22 -17.20
C GLU A 39 -16.44 27.67 -18.03
N ALA A 40 -16.95 26.50 -17.68
CA ALA A 40 -18.03 25.83 -18.43
C ALA A 40 -19.45 26.50 -18.27
N GLY A 41 -19.51 27.71 -17.76
CA GLY A 41 -20.78 28.46 -17.60
C GLY A 41 -21.74 27.73 -16.65
N ALA A 42 -22.99 27.46 -17.12
CA ALA A 42 -24.03 26.81 -16.32
C ALA A 42 -23.69 25.38 -15.88
N SER A 43 -22.74 24.70 -16.54
CA SER A 43 -22.32 23.35 -16.25
C SER A 43 -21.01 23.32 -15.43
N ALA A 44 -20.51 24.47 -14.96
CA ALA A 44 -19.29 24.54 -14.20
C ALA A 44 -19.39 23.66 -12.94
N LEU A 45 -18.34 22.85 -12.74
CA LEU A 45 -18.20 21.95 -11.59
C LEU A 45 -19.38 20.98 -11.38
N PHE A 46 -20.13 20.66 -12.46
CA PHE A 46 -21.22 19.70 -12.37
C PHE A 46 -20.73 18.36 -11.79
N GLY A 47 -21.47 17.83 -10.82
CA GLY A 47 -21.10 16.55 -10.19
C GLY A 47 -19.92 16.61 -9.21
N SER A 48 -19.35 17.78 -8.91
CA SER A 48 -18.23 17.92 -7.95
C SER A 48 -18.53 17.29 -6.59
N LEU A 49 -19.72 17.49 -6.06
CA LEU A 49 -20.16 16.94 -4.79
C LEU A 49 -20.15 15.39 -4.78
N TRP A 50 -20.54 14.78 -5.91
CA TRP A 50 -20.50 13.32 -6.06
C TRP A 50 -19.08 12.79 -6.14
N LEU A 51 -18.16 13.49 -6.81
CA LEU A 51 -16.76 13.13 -6.88
C LEU A 51 -16.09 13.26 -5.51
N ILE A 52 -16.33 14.38 -4.81
CA ILE A 52 -15.78 14.61 -3.47
C ILE A 52 -16.34 13.58 -2.49
N GLY A 53 -17.65 13.45 -2.37
CA GLY A 53 -18.31 12.55 -1.42
C GLY A 53 -18.03 11.08 -1.73
N GLY A 54 -18.18 10.67 -2.97
CA GLY A 54 -17.89 9.30 -3.43
C GLY A 54 -16.41 8.94 -3.26
N GLY A 55 -15.49 9.88 -3.56
CA GLY A 55 -14.07 9.70 -3.33
C GLY A 55 -13.72 9.56 -1.85
N MET A 56 -14.31 10.39 -0.97
CA MET A 56 -14.10 10.30 0.48
C MET A 56 -14.60 8.97 1.04
N VAL A 57 -15.79 8.53 0.66
CA VAL A 57 -16.35 7.23 1.07
C VAL A 57 -15.49 6.08 0.58
N THR A 58 -15.04 6.12 -0.67
CA THR A 58 -14.13 5.12 -1.24
C THR A 58 -12.81 5.07 -0.49
N MET A 59 -12.25 6.22 -0.13
CA MET A 59 -11.02 6.35 0.64
C MET A 59 -11.19 5.76 2.05
N ALA A 60 -12.27 6.09 2.76
CA ALA A 60 -12.58 5.54 4.07
C ALA A 60 -12.77 4.02 4.03
N PHE A 61 -13.53 3.53 3.05
CA PHE A 61 -13.74 2.10 2.82
C PHE A 61 -12.41 1.36 2.58
N GLY A 62 -11.52 1.94 1.76
CA GLY A 62 -10.18 1.37 1.52
C GLY A 62 -9.36 1.26 2.81
N ALA A 63 -9.35 2.31 3.65
CA ALA A 63 -8.61 2.32 4.91
C ALA A 63 -9.14 1.30 5.92
N VAL A 64 -10.46 1.21 6.09
CA VAL A 64 -11.10 0.21 6.96
C VAL A 64 -10.83 -1.21 6.45
N GLY A 65 -10.92 -1.42 5.13
CA GLY A 65 -10.61 -2.69 4.51
C GLY A 65 -9.15 -3.13 4.72
N MET A 66 -8.20 -2.18 4.68
CA MET A 66 -6.79 -2.46 5.01
C MET A 66 -6.65 -2.95 6.46
N LEU A 67 -7.32 -2.32 7.42
CA LEU A 67 -7.28 -2.74 8.83
C LEU A 67 -7.86 -4.14 9.04
N GLY A 68 -8.92 -4.50 8.34
CA GLY A 68 -9.55 -5.83 8.40
C GLY A 68 -8.77 -6.92 7.68
N SER A 69 -7.82 -6.55 6.80
CA SER A 69 -7.13 -7.51 5.94
C SER A 69 -6.06 -8.29 6.69
N GLN A 70 -6.06 -9.61 6.48
CA GLN A 70 -5.06 -10.54 7.00
C GLN A 70 -4.00 -10.91 5.94
N ARG A 71 -4.38 -10.94 4.66
CA ARG A 71 -3.55 -11.34 3.53
C ARG A 71 -2.93 -10.11 2.87
N LEU A 72 -1.64 -10.19 2.49
CA LEU A 72 -0.93 -9.08 1.85
C LEU A 72 -1.55 -8.66 0.51
N THR A 73 -2.02 -9.64 -0.28
CA THR A 73 -2.68 -9.38 -1.57
C THR A 73 -3.99 -8.60 -1.41
N HIS A 74 -4.80 -8.91 -0.36
CA HIS A 74 -5.99 -8.14 -0.02
C HIS A 74 -5.63 -6.71 0.41
N LEU A 75 -4.57 -6.58 1.21
CA LEU A 75 -4.07 -5.29 1.69
C LEU A 75 -3.64 -4.39 0.54
N ALA A 76 -2.94 -4.96 -0.47
CA ALA A 76 -2.59 -4.26 -1.71
C ALA A 76 -3.84 -3.83 -2.51
N GLY A 77 -4.87 -4.68 -2.58
CA GLY A 77 -6.14 -4.35 -3.23
C GLY A 77 -6.87 -3.18 -2.54
N PHE A 78 -6.93 -3.17 -1.21
CA PHE A 78 -7.52 -2.06 -0.46
C PHE A 78 -6.67 -0.79 -0.54
N ALA A 79 -5.34 -0.90 -0.65
CA ALA A 79 -4.47 0.25 -0.92
C ALA A 79 -4.73 0.88 -2.30
N ALA A 80 -5.07 0.06 -3.31
CA ALA A 80 -5.51 0.55 -4.61
C ALA A 80 -6.82 1.34 -4.51
N ILE A 81 -7.80 0.84 -3.74
CA ILE A 81 -9.07 1.53 -3.48
C ILE A 81 -8.84 2.85 -2.73
N LEU A 82 -8.05 2.82 -1.64
CA LEU A 82 -7.71 3.98 -0.84
C LEU A 82 -7.11 5.10 -1.71
N SER A 83 -6.10 4.77 -2.51
CA SER A 83 -5.44 5.75 -3.36
C SER A 83 -6.34 6.26 -4.49
N SER A 84 -7.24 5.42 -5.04
CA SER A 84 -8.21 5.84 -6.04
C SER A 84 -9.26 6.79 -5.45
N GLY A 85 -9.74 6.51 -4.23
CA GLY A 85 -10.65 7.39 -3.49
C GLY A 85 -10.02 8.75 -3.22
N THR A 86 -8.74 8.79 -2.82
CA THR A 86 -7.99 10.04 -2.60
C THR A 86 -7.93 10.88 -3.87
N LEU A 87 -7.61 10.25 -5.02
CA LEU A 87 -7.54 10.93 -6.31
C LEU A 87 -8.90 11.49 -6.75
N LEU A 88 -9.99 10.70 -6.62
CA LEU A 88 -11.33 11.13 -7.00
C LEU A 88 -11.85 12.27 -6.10
N ALA A 89 -11.63 12.16 -4.79
CA ALA A 89 -12.03 13.21 -3.85
C ALA A 89 -11.29 14.52 -4.14
N ALA A 90 -9.98 14.47 -4.38
CA ALA A 90 -9.19 15.65 -4.72
C ALA A 90 -9.62 16.24 -6.08
N ALA A 91 -9.90 15.41 -7.08
CA ALA A 91 -10.36 15.84 -8.40
C ALA A 91 -11.62 16.70 -8.34
N GLY A 92 -12.58 16.30 -7.48
CA GLY A 92 -13.89 16.97 -7.38
C GLY A 92 -13.85 18.45 -6.94
N PHE A 93 -12.73 18.91 -6.36
CA PHE A 93 -12.59 20.33 -6.00
C PHE A 93 -12.35 21.26 -7.18
N GLY A 94 -11.85 20.75 -8.32
CA GLY A 94 -11.61 21.56 -9.52
C GLY A 94 -10.54 22.66 -9.37
N GLN A 95 -9.70 22.58 -8.35
CA GLN A 95 -8.63 23.56 -8.09
C GLN A 95 -7.33 23.16 -8.80
N ASN A 96 -6.74 24.08 -9.56
CA ASN A 96 -5.55 23.80 -10.37
C ASN A 96 -4.38 23.29 -9.54
N LEU A 97 -4.13 23.91 -8.38
CA LEU A 97 -3.02 23.55 -7.50
C LEU A 97 -3.22 22.13 -6.90
N LEU A 98 -4.46 21.82 -6.53
CA LEU A 98 -4.81 20.49 -6.02
C LEU A 98 -4.71 19.44 -7.13
N THR A 99 -5.07 19.79 -8.37
CA THR A 99 -4.94 18.92 -9.54
C THR A 99 -3.47 18.63 -9.86
N ALA A 100 -2.56 19.59 -9.69
CA ALA A 100 -1.13 19.34 -9.85
C ALA A 100 -0.60 18.31 -8.84
N GLY A 101 -0.94 18.46 -7.54
CA GLY A 101 -0.58 17.49 -6.50
C GLY A 101 -1.19 16.10 -6.76
N LEU A 102 -2.43 16.04 -7.24
CA LEU A 102 -3.13 14.82 -7.63
C LEU A 102 -2.41 14.12 -8.80
N LEU A 103 -2.03 14.86 -9.86
CA LEU A 103 -1.33 14.31 -11.02
C LEU A 103 0.04 13.76 -10.64
N TYR A 104 0.72 14.37 -9.68
CA TYR A 104 1.97 13.84 -9.12
C TYR A 104 1.74 12.59 -8.27
N TYR A 105 0.69 12.56 -7.44
CA TYR A 105 0.36 11.42 -6.59
C TYR A 105 -0.11 10.20 -7.38
N LEU A 106 -0.73 10.40 -8.54
CA LEU A 106 -1.27 9.32 -9.39
C LEU A 106 -0.19 8.29 -9.78
N PRO A 107 0.92 8.64 -10.48
CA PRO A 107 1.97 7.69 -10.82
C PRO A 107 2.67 7.13 -9.58
N SER A 108 2.93 7.95 -8.56
CA SER A 108 3.56 7.52 -7.32
C SER A 108 2.76 6.39 -6.65
N SER A 109 1.44 6.58 -6.45
CA SER A 109 0.57 5.58 -5.85
C SER A 109 0.40 4.33 -6.71
N THR A 110 0.42 4.48 -8.04
CA THR A 110 0.32 3.35 -8.99
C THR A 110 1.54 2.44 -8.87
N LEU A 111 2.74 3.03 -8.95
CA LEU A 111 4.00 2.30 -8.85
C LEU A 111 4.12 1.56 -7.51
N ALA A 112 3.78 2.24 -6.42
CA ALA A 112 3.86 1.65 -5.08
C ALA A 112 2.89 0.49 -4.88
N VAL A 113 1.64 0.61 -5.33
CA VAL A 113 0.65 -0.47 -5.22
C VAL A 113 1.02 -1.64 -6.11
N SER A 114 1.49 -1.40 -7.34
CA SER A 114 1.97 -2.45 -8.23
C SER A 114 3.19 -3.18 -7.64
N ALA A 115 4.15 -2.45 -7.07
CA ALA A 115 5.29 -3.04 -6.37
C ALA A 115 4.84 -3.85 -5.15
N LEU A 116 3.83 -3.38 -4.41
CA LEU A 116 3.30 -4.11 -3.26
C LEU A 116 2.65 -5.44 -3.67
N PHE A 117 1.92 -5.52 -4.80
CA PHE A 117 1.37 -6.77 -5.31
C PHE A 117 2.47 -7.79 -5.62
N LEU A 118 3.53 -7.36 -6.32
CA LEU A 118 4.67 -8.23 -6.64
C LEU A 118 5.42 -8.68 -5.39
N THR A 119 5.64 -7.78 -4.43
CA THR A 119 6.31 -8.10 -3.18
C THR A 119 5.48 -9.05 -2.32
N ALA A 120 4.15 -8.85 -2.28
CA ALA A 120 3.23 -9.70 -1.54
C ALA A 120 3.26 -11.16 -2.04
N ASP A 121 3.29 -11.37 -3.35
CA ASP A 121 3.35 -12.71 -3.94
C ASP A 121 4.67 -13.43 -3.59
N LEU A 122 5.80 -12.71 -3.63
CA LEU A 122 7.09 -13.30 -3.26
C LEU A 122 7.14 -13.68 -1.77
N ILE A 123 6.56 -12.86 -0.90
CA ILE A 123 6.45 -13.15 0.53
C ILE A 123 5.52 -14.34 0.78
N ASP A 124 4.37 -14.40 0.11
CA ASP A 124 3.41 -15.49 0.27
C ASP A 124 3.99 -16.82 -0.26
N ARG A 125 4.72 -16.81 -1.39
CA ARG A 125 5.44 -17.99 -1.90
C ARG A 125 6.50 -18.46 -0.91
N TRP A 126 7.34 -17.57 -0.42
CA TRP A 126 8.36 -17.91 0.56
C TRP A 126 7.77 -18.59 1.81
N ARG A 127 6.66 -18.09 2.31
CA ARG A 127 5.97 -18.70 3.46
C ARG A 127 5.42 -20.10 3.15
N ASN A 128 4.83 -20.29 1.97
CA ASN A 128 4.26 -21.57 1.58
C ASN A 128 5.35 -22.63 1.33
N ASP A 129 6.47 -22.23 0.75
CA ASP A 129 7.63 -23.12 0.56
C ASP A 129 8.22 -23.52 1.92
N GLY A 130 8.36 -22.59 2.86
CA GLY A 130 8.80 -22.89 4.22
C GLY A 130 7.87 -23.83 4.99
N ALA A 131 6.57 -23.71 4.78
CA ALA A 131 5.58 -24.60 5.40
C ALA A 131 5.60 -26.03 4.81
N SER A 132 5.99 -26.19 3.54
CA SER A 132 6.13 -27.50 2.90
C SER A 132 7.37 -28.28 3.37
N TYR A 133 8.37 -27.59 3.91
CA TYR A 133 9.60 -28.19 4.45
C TYR A 133 9.55 -28.46 5.95
N ALA A 134 8.50 -28.04 6.66
CA ALA A 134 8.26 -28.55 7.98
C ALA A 134 8.00 -30.05 7.82
N PRO A 135 8.87 -30.95 8.33
CA PRO A 135 8.59 -32.36 8.28
C PRO A 135 7.30 -32.56 9.09
N PHE A 136 6.20 -32.73 8.37
CA PHE A 136 5.02 -33.33 8.96
C PHE A 136 5.45 -34.78 9.18
N GLU A 137 6.06 -35.06 10.32
CA GLU A 137 6.10 -36.39 10.85
C GLU A 137 4.65 -36.80 11.01
N ARG A 138 4.14 -37.42 9.96
CA ARG A 138 2.92 -38.19 10.00
C ARG A 138 3.24 -39.37 10.89
N SER A 139 3.19 -39.11 12.19
CA SER A 139 3.04 -40.16 13.15
C SER A 139 1.69 -40.83 12.81
N ASP A 140 1.75 -41.96 12.12
CA ASP A 140 0.57 -42.84 11.89
C ASP A 140 -0.02 -43.34 13.18
N ASN A 141 0.46 -42.89 14.31
CA ASN A 141 0.01 -43.21 15.64
C ASN A 141 -0.96 -42.12 16.10
N ALA A 142 -2.23 -42.50 16.21
CA ALA A 142 -3.26 -41.67 16.81
C ALA A 142 -2.72 -41.09 18.15
N PRO A 143 -2.86 -39.76 18.40
CA PRO A 143 -2.21 -39.08 19.52
C PRO A 143 -2.66 -39.58 20.91
N PHE A 144 -3.61 -40.51 21.00
CA PHE A 144 -4.14 -41.08 22.22
C PHE A 144 -3.70 -42.52 22.50
N LEU A 145 -2.92 -43.14 21.60
CA LEU A 145 -2.56 -44.55 21.74
C LEU A 145 -1.09 -44.82 22.11
N ASN A 146 -0.24 -43.82 22.05
CA ASN A 146 1.14 -43.91 22.50
C ASN A 146 1.37 -43.12 23.78
N ALA A 147 0.66 -43.52 24.84
CA ALA A 147 0.97 -43.10 26.20
C ALA A 147 2.13 -43.92 26.77
N GLU A 148 3.21 -44.07 26.03
CA GLU A 148 4.50 -44.36 26.62
C GLU A 148 5.22 -43.01 26.82
N LEU A 149 4.75 -42.25 27.80
CA LEU A 149 5.51 -41.24 28.49
C LEU A 149 6.65 -41.97 29.22
N VAL A 150 7.61 -42.45 28.48
CA VAL A 150 8.92 -42.75 29.06
C VAL A 150 9.55 -41.38 29.27
N PRO A 151 9.79 -40.95 30.53
CA PRO A 151 10.67 -39.82 30.77
C PRO A 151 12.03 -40.24 30.21
N THR A 152 12.44 -39.67 29.08
CA THR A 152 13.80 -39.77 28.64
C THR A 152 14.59 -38.99 29.68
N GLU A 153 15.14 -39.72 30.69
CA GLU A 153 16.17 -39.20 31.56
C GLU A 153 17.30 -38.74 30.67
N GLY A 154 17.45 -37.44 30.53
CA GLY A 154 18.47 -36.81 29.69
C GLY A 154 17.97 -35.77 28.70
N LEU A 155 16.66 -35.49 28.62
CA LEU A 155 16.21 -34.28 27.92
C LEU A 155 16.57 -33.07 28.77
N ASN A 156 17.74 -32.53 28.49
CA ASN A 156 18.15 -31.26 29.02
C ASN A 156 17.33 -30.20 28.29
N LEU A 157 16.26 -29.69 28.91
CA LEU A 157 15.39 -28.64 28.34
C LEU A 157 16.21 -27.39 28.00
N ASP A 158 17.40 -27.23 28.52
CA ASP A 158 18.34 -26.15 28.22
C ASP A 158 19.13 -26.40 26.92
N GLU A 159 19.15 -27.62 26.37
CA GLU A 159 19.77 -27.90 25.06
C GLU A 159 18.89 -27.52 23.88
N ASP A 160 17.59 -27.41 24.09
CA ASP A 160 16.62 -26.91 23.10
C ASP A 160 16.45 -25.39 23.15
N GLU A 161 17.11 -24.68 24.05
CA GLU A 161 17.32 -23.24 23.91
C GLU A 161 18.18 -23.01 22.66
N GLU A 162 17.55 -22.98 21.50
CA GLU A 162 18.18 -22.42 20.29
C GLU A 162 18.74 -21.05 20.66
N VAL A 163 20.07 -21.03 20.77
CA VAL A 163 20.81 -19.81 21.07
C VAL A 163 20.31 -18.71 20.14
N LEU A 164 19.61 -17.73 20.68
CA LEU A 164 19.10 -16.55 19.99
C LEU A 164 20.25 -15.65 19.46
N ILE A 165 21.45 -16.22 19.31
CA ILE A 165 22.63 -15.53 18.80
C ILE A 165 22.55 -15.52 17.28
N GLY A 166 22.03 -14.38 16.75
CA GLY A 166 22.42 -13.93 15.43
C GLY A 166 22.10 -14.89 14.29
N ARG A 167 20.84 -15.33 14.14
CA ARG A 167 20.42 -15.94 12.86
C ARG A 167 20.61 -14.91 11.76
N VAL A 168 21.60 -15.14 10.91
CA VAL A 168 21.90 -14.26 9.77
C VAL A 168 20.64 -14.18 8.91
N ILE A 169 20.01 -13.00 8.86
CA ILE A 169 18.84 -12.76 8.01
C ILE A 169 19.28 -12.99 6.56
N PRO A 170 18.67 -13.90 5.81
CA PRO A 170 19.02 -14.11 4.41
C PRO A 170 18.90 -12.81 3.63
N ALA A 171 19.89 -12.47 2.81
CA ALA A 171 19.90 -11.23 2.03
C ALA A 171 18.62 -11.03 1.21
N ALA A 172 18.04 -12.12 0.71
CA ALA A 172 16.77 -12.10 -0.01
C ALA A 172 15.59 -11.66 0.86
N ALA A 173 15.51 -12.13 2.12
CA ALA A 173 14.47 -11.70 3.06
C ALA A 173 14.65 -10.22 3.45
N ALA A 174 15.90 -9.77 3.63
CA ALA A 174 16.21 -8.37 3.90
C ALA A 174 15.80 -7.46 2.74
N LEU A 175 16.05 -7.86 1.49
CA LEU A 175 15.63 -7.12 0.29
C LEU A 175 14.11 -7.06 0.15
N LEU A 176 13.39 -8.16 0.41
CA LEU A 176 11.93 -8.17 0.41
C LEU A 176 11.36 -7.28 1.53
N GLY A 177 11.95 -7.32 2.71
CA GLY A 177 11.58 -6.45 3.83
C GLY A 177 11.79 -4.97 3.50
N LEU A 178 12.93 -4.63 2.90
CA LEU A 178 13.21 -3.26 2.45
C LEU A 178 12.22 -2.80 1.38
N ALA A 179 11.93 -3.64 0.38
CA ALA A 179 10.94 -3.35 -0.64
C ALA A 179 9.55 -3.10 -0.03
N PHE A 180 9.14 -3.94 0.92
CA PHE A 180 7.88 -3.78 1.65
C PHE A 180 7.83 -2.46 2.44
N ILE A 181 8.92 -2.10 3.13
CA ILE A 181 9.02 -0.83 3.87
C ILE A 181 8.89 0.36 2.91
N VAL A 182 9.61 0.35 1.78
CA VAL A 182 9.52 1.42 0.78
C VAL A 182 8.10 1.54 0.23
N CYS A 183 7.44 0.44 -0.12
CA CYS A 183 6.01 0.45 -0.52
C CYS A 183 5.12 1.06 0.57
N THR A 184 5.35 0.66 1.83
CA THR A 184 4.61 1.19 2.99
C THR A 184 4.75 2.70 3.10
N LEU A 185 5.97 3.23 3.04
CA LEU A 185 6.24 4.67 3.12
C LEU A 185 5.55 5.45 2.00
N VAL A 186 5.58 4.95 0.76
CA VAL A 186 4.92 5.62 -0.37
C VAL A 186 3.40 5.59 -0.22
N ILE A 187 2.80 4.45 0.13
CA ILE A 187 1.34 4.30 0.24
C ILE A 187 0.78 5.13 1.39
N THR A 188 1.44 5.09 2.54
CA THR A 188 1.03 5.87 3.72
C THR A 188 1.27 7.36 3.53
N GLY A 189 2.23 7.72 2.70
CA GLY A 189 2.64 9.11 2.47
C GLY A 189 3.52 9.64 3.59
N LEU A 190 4.48 8.82 4.04
CA LEU A 190 5.50 9.24 4.99
C LEU A 190 6.78 9.73 4.27
N PRO A 191 7.48 10.74 4.87
CA PRO A 191 8.76 11.17 4.32
C PRO A 191 9.76 9.99 4.26
N PRO A 192 10.70 9.97 3.33
CA PRO A 192 11.07 11.01 2.35
C PRO A 192 10.57 10.76 0.92
N LEU A 193 9.62 9.87 0.68
CA LEU A 193 9.29 9.34 -0.65
C LEU A 193 8.19 10.12 -1.38
N SER A 194 8.01 9.82 -2.68
CA SER A 194 7.08 10.50 -3.60
C SER A 194 5.62 10.52 -3.12
N GLY A 195 5.18 9.51 -2.39
CA GLY A 195 3.83 9.49 -1.80
C GLY A 195 3.60 10.62 -0.80
N PHE A 196 4.62 10.97 -0.01
CA PHE A 196 4.57 12.11 0.90
C PHE A 196 4.48 13.42 0.12
N VAL A 197 5.34 13.61 -0.88
CA VAL A 197 5.35 14.84 -1.70
C VAL A 197 3.99 15.09 -2.34
N GLY A 198 3.39 14.05 -2.95
CA GLY A 198 2.07 14.16 -3.56
C GLY A 198 0.96 14.49 -2.57
N LYS A 199 0.92 13.80 -1.42
CA LYS A 199 -0.07 14.08 -0.37
C LYS A 199 0.15 15.45 0.26
N PHE A 200 1.40 15.84 0.51
CA PHE A 200 1.74 17.15 1.05
C PHE A 200 1.33 18.26 0.10
N ALA A 201 1.60 18.12 -1.22
CA ALA A 201 1.15 19.07 -2.23
C ALA A 201 -0.37 19.21 -2.25
N MET A 202 -1.13 18.10 -2.15
CA MET A 202 -2.59 18.16 -2.06
C MET A 202 -3.06 18.82 -0.77
N LEU A 203 -2.47 18.49 0.39
CA LEU A 203 -2.83 19.08 1.67
C LEU A 203 -2.52 20.57 1.73
N SER A 204 -1.36 20.99 1.20
CA SER A 204 -1.00 22.40 1.12
C SER A 204 -1.91 23.18 0.18
N ALA A 205 -2.32 22.59 -0.94
CA ALA A 205 -3.29 23.18 -1.87
C ALA A 205 -4.68 23.34 -1.25
N LEU A 206 -5.11 22.41 -0.40
CA LEU A 206 -6.38 22.52 0.33
C LEU A 206 -6.37 23.68 1.33
N LEU A 207 -5.23 23.91 2.00
CA LEU A 207 -5.11 24.99 2.98
C LEU A 207 -4.88 26.35 2.30
N ASN A 208 -4.18 26.37 1.15
CA ASN A 208 -3.85 27.57 0.41
C ASN A 208 -4.24 27.44 -1.06
N PRO A 209 -5.53 27.55 -1.41
CA PRO A 209 -6.00 27.34 -2.78
C PRO A 209 -5.47 28.38 -3.79
N LEU A 210 -5.01 29.54 -3.32
CA LEU A 210 -4.41 30.61 -4.13
C LEU A 210 -2.87 30.58 -4.20
N GLY A 211 -2.24 29.57 -3.55
CA GLY A 211 -0.79 29.45 -3.47
C GLY A 211 -0.16 30.22 -2.30
N LEU A 212 1.11 29.94 -2.04
CA LEU A 212 1.86 30.50 -0.90
C LEU A 212 2.09 32.02 -0.96
N THR A 213 1.91 32.63 -2.14
CA THR A 213 2.15 34.05 -2.39
C THR A 213 0.93 34.94 -2.25
N ALA A 214 -0.27 34.34 -2.17
CA ALA A 214 -1.50 35.10 -2.00
C ALA A 214 -1.77 35.38 -0.52
N SER A 215 -2.08 36.63 -0.21
CA SER A 215 -2.50 37.04 1.14
C SER A 215 -3.71 36.20 1.57
N ALA A 216 -3.62 35.65 2.77
CA ALA A 216 -4.61 34.77 3.40
C ALA A 216 -6.03 35.30 3.26
N GLY A 217 -6.87 34.58 2.47
CA GLY A 217 -8.22 35.08 2.23
C GLY A 217 -9.34 34.03 2.22
N THR A 218 -9.06 32.84 1.81
CA THR A 218 -10.13 31.84 1.72
C THR A 218 -9.78 30.62 2.57
N GLN A 219 -10.42 30.55 3.74
CA GLN A 219 -10.36 29.32 4.54
C GLN A 219 -11.00 28.17 3.74
N PRO A 220 -10.45 26.96 3.81
CA PRO A 220 -11.06 25.80 3.19
C PRO A 220 -12.48 25.62 3.72
N GLY A 221 -13.46 25.45 2.84
CA GLY A 221 -14.83 25.13 3.25
C GLY A 221 -14.91 23.79 4.00
N ALA A 222 -16.07 23.50 4.58
CA ALA A 222 -16.30 22.23 5.29
C ALA A 222 -15.82 20.97 4.54
N PRO A 223 -16.08 20.80 3.21
CA PRO A 223 -15.57 19.64 2.47
C PRO A 223 -14.05 19.61 2.36
N GLY A 224 -13.37 20.76 2.33
CA GLY A 224 -11.90 20.82 2.33
C GLY A 224 -11.31 20.33 3.64
N TRP A 225 -11.86 20.78 4.77
CA TRP A 225 -11.44 20.30 6.09
C TRP A 225 -11.74 18.81 6.29
N THR A 226 -12.88 18.32 5.83
CA THR A 226 -13.19 16.87 5.91
C THR A 226 -12.22 16.03 5.11
N LEU A 227 -11.88 16.44 3.88
CA LEU A 227 -10.87 15.75 3.08
C LEU A 227 -9.50 15.80 3.74
N PHE A 228 -9.09 16.96 4.28
CA PHE A 228 -7.82 17.13 4.98
C PHE A 228 -7.66 16.14 6.14
N VAL A 229 -8.64 16.12 7.06
CA VAL A 229 -8.65 15.21 8.21
C VAL A 229 -8.68 13.74 7.76
N LEU A 230 -9.51 13.44 6.76
CA LEU A 230 -9.65 12.08 6.25
C LEU A 230 -8.36 11.58 5.59
N MET A 231 -7.62 12.41 4.85
CA MET A 231 -6.33 12.04 4.25
C MET A 231 -5.28 11.69 5.31
N ILE A 232 -5.22 12.44 6.41
CA ILE A 232 -4.31 12.15 7.52
C ILE A 232 -4.75 10.88 8.25
N ALA A 233 -6.03 10.78 8.61
CA ALA A 233 -6.56 9.62 9.33
C ALA A 233 -6.38 8.32 8.55
N THR A 234 -6.72 8.31 7.26
CA THR A 234 -6.56 7.12 6.41
C THR A 234 -5.09 6.76 6.17
N GLY A 235 -4.19 7.75 6.13
CA GLY A 235 -2.75 7.52 6.08
C GLY A 235 -2.25 6.80 7.35
N LEU A 236 -2.70 7.22 8.53
CA LEU A 236 -2.38 6.55 9.80
C LEU A 236 -2.97 5.14 9.87
N LEU A 237 -4.22 4.95 9.47
CA LEU A 237 -4.84 3.62 9.44
C LEU A 237 -4.10 2.67 8.48
N ALA A 238 -3.69 3.17 7.32
CA ALA A 238 -2.88 2.41 6.36
C ALA A 238 -1.50 2.05 6.95
N LEU A 239 -0.87 2.97 7.69
CA LEU A 239 0.39 2.72 8.38
C LEU A 239 0.24 1.59 9.40
N ILE A 240 -0.78 1.66 10.26
CA ILE A 240 -1.06 0.63 11.27
C ILE A 240 -1.30 -0.73 10.59
N ALA A 241 -2.09 -0.77 9.52
CA ALA A 241 -2.40 -2.00 8.80
C ALA A 241 -1.16 -2.63 8.17
N LEU A 242 -0.33 -1.84 7.47
CA LEU A 242 0.90 -2.29 6.82
C LEU A 242 1.97 -2.68 7.84
N SER A 243 2.16 -1.90 8.91
CA SER A 243 3.10 -2.24 9.99
C SER A 243 2.73 -3.56 10.67
N ARG A 244 1.45 -3.76 10.98
CA ARG A 244 0.96 -5.02 11.55
C ARG A 244 1.19 -6.20 10.60
N ALA A 245 0.98 -6.00 9.30
CA ALA A 245 1.26 -7.02 8.30
C ALA A 245 2.77 -7.30 8.18
N GLY A 246 3.61 -6.27 8.19
CA GLY A 246 5.07 -6.40 8.18
C GLY A 246 5.58 -7.20 9.38
N ILE A 247 5.15 -6.85 10.59
CA ILE A 247 5.52 -7.58 11.81
C ILE A 247 5.13 -9.06 11.68
N ARG A 248 3.91 -9.35 11.24
CA ARG A 248 3.44 -10.73 11.11
C ARG A 248 4.24 -11.55 10.10
N HIS A 249 4.71 -10.94 9.01
CA HIS A 249 5.36 -11.68 7.93
C HIS A 249 6.88 -11.78 8.09
N PHE A 250 7.51 -10.81 8.73
CA PHE A 250 8.97 -10.76 8.88
C PHE A 250 9.47 -11.11 10.28
N TRP A 251 8.63 -10.93 11.33
CA TRP A 251 9.02 -11.21 12.72
C TRP A 251 8.51 -12.55 13.26
N SER A 252 7.60 -13.25 12.56
CA SER A 252 7.25 -14.61 12.97
C SER A 252 8.45 -15.53 12.72
N THR A 253 8.86 -16.26 13.73
CA THR A 253 9.95 -17.25 13.66
C THR A 253 9.55 -18.38 12.70
N HIS A 254 9.88 -18.23 11.44
CA HIS A 254 9.74 -19.32 10.48
C HIS A 254 11.08 -20.05 10.43
N VAL A 255 11.07 -21.29 10.90
CA VAL A 255 12.09 -22.28 10.64
C VAL A 255 11.96 -22.68 9.18
N GLY A 256 12.46 -21.87 8.26
CA GLY A 256 12.29 -22.09 6.84
C GLY A 256 13.56 -21.81 6.05
N VAL A 257 13.69 -22.49 4.92
CA VAL A 257 14.73 -22.30 3.92
C VAL A 257 14.76 -20.84 3.48
N ALA A 258 15.96 -20.29 3.27
CA ALA A 258 16.13 -18.93 2.76
C ALA A 258 15.35 -18.74 1.45
N PRO A 259 14.63 -17.61 1.25
CA PRO A 259 13.87 -17.37 0.02
C PRO A 259 14.84 -17.38 -1.17
N GLN A 260 14.55 -18.20 -2.16
CA GLN A 260 15.28 -18.22 -3.42
C GLN A 260 14.70 -17.15 -4.34
N LEU A 261 15.19 -15.91 -4.23
CA LEU A 261 14.83 -14.84 -5.15
C LEU A 261 15.54 -15.04 -6.49
N ARG A 262 14.76 -15.28 -7.53
CA ARG A 262 15.28 -15.18 -8.89
C ARG A 262 15.43 -13.72 -9.27
N VAL A 263 16.56 -13.36 -9.90
CA VAL A 263 16.83 -11.98 -10.34
C VAL A 263 15.69 -11.41 -11.21
N LEU A 264 15.11 -12.27 -12.08
CA LEU A 264 13.97 -11.91 -12.93
C LEU A 264 12.71 -11.49 -12.15
N GLU A 265 12.52 -11.96 -10.91
CA GLU A 265 11.37 -11.64 -10.08
C GLU A 265 11.62 -10.38 -9.22
N GLY A 266 12.86 -10.16 -8.80
CA GLY A 266 13.25 -8.98 -8.04
C GLY A 266 13.42 -7.73 -8.90
N LEU A 267 13.82 -7.87 -10.16
CA LEU A 267 14.08 -6.76 -11.07
C LEU A 267 12.88 -5.83 -11.28
N PRO A 268 11.64 -6.32 -11.57
CA PRO A 268 10.48 -5.45 -11.73
C PRO A 268 10.13 -4.68 -10.43
N ILE A 269 10.28 -5.30 -9.27
CA ILE A 269 10.08 -4.62 -7.99
C ILE A 269 11.09 -3.49 -7.81
N ALA A 270 12.37 -3.79 -8.02
CA ALA A 270 13.44 -2.82 -7.94
C ALA A 270 13.24 -1.66 -8.93
N ALA A 271 12.81 -1.94 -10.16
CA ALA A 271 12.53 -0.93 -11.18
C ALA A 271 11.37 -0.01 -10.77
N LEU A 272 10.25 -0.56 -10.26
CA LEU A 272 9.11 0.22 -9.80
C LEU A 272 9.48 1.12 -8.61
N LEU A 273 10.26 0.60 -7.66
CA LEU A 273 10.70 1.37 -6.50
C LEU A 273 11.75 2.42 -6.88
N ALA A 274 12.65 2.10 -7.81
CA ALA A 274 13.61 3.08 -8.34
C ALA A 274 12.87 4.24 -9.04
N LEU A 275 11.80 3.96 -9.79
CA LEU A 275 10.94 5.01 -10.37
C LEU A 275 10.26 5.86 -9.28
N CYS A 276 9.83 5.30 -8.16
CA CYS A 276 9.30 6.09 -7.03
C CYS A 276 10.38 7.01 -6.43
N ILE A 277 11.62 6.54 -6.33
CA ILE A 277 12.75 7.33 -5.84
C ILE A 277 13.10 8.44 -6.84
N THR A 278 13.14 8.13 -8.13
CA THR A 278 13.41 9.15 -9.17
C THR A 278 12.33 10.23 -9.20
N LEU A 279 11.06 9.86 -9.05
CA LEU A 279 9.97 10.82 -8.89
C LEU A 279 10.20 11.74 -7.68
N THR A 280 10.70 11.21 -6.57
CA THR A 280 11.01 12.01 -5.39
C THR A 280 12.13 13.02 -5.67
N LEU A 281 13.21 12.58 -6.33
CA LEU A 281 14.36 13.43 -6.66
C LEU A 281 14.02 14.50 -7.67
N LEU A 282 13.14 14.22 -8.63
CA LEU A 282 12.71 15.15 -9.67
C LEU A 282 11.57 16.08 -9.22
N ALA A 283 11.04 15.92 -8.02
CA ALA A 283 9.98 16.78 -7.47
C ALA A 283 10.43 18.22 -7.13
N GLY A 284 11.73 18.51 -7.22
CA GLY A 284 12.32 19.74 -6.71
C GLY A 284 12.11 21.03 -7.52
N PRO A 285 11.82 21.06 -8.81
CA PRO A 285 11.63 22.31 -9.57
C PRO A 285 10.20 22.53 -10.06
N VAL A 286 9.18 21.95 -9.46
CA VAL A 286 7.78 22.14 -9.89
C VAL A 286 7.06 23.13 -9.00
#